data_154b0488bf1f42d8501823b3b44ebd37
#
_entry.id   154b0488bf1f42d8501823b3b44ebd37
#
_cell.length_a   1.000
_cell.length_b   1.000
_cell.length_c   1.000
_cell.angle_alpha   90.00
_cell.angle_beta   90.00
_cell.angle_gamma   90.00
#
_symmetry.space_group_name_H-M   'P 1'
#
loop_
_entity.id
_entity.type
_entity.pdbx_description
1 polymer ?
#
loop_
_entity_poly.entity_id
_entity_poly.type
_entity_poly.pdbx_seq_one_letter_code
_entity_poly.pdbx_strand_id
1 'polypeptide(L)'
;MTNATETFPGFDGAPLALTRMGEGRPVILLHGLFSSAEVNWVRYGTAALLAGAGFACLMPDLRAHGASAAPHDPAAYPSDVLARDAEALVAHLGLEDFDLVGFSLGARTAARAVIRGMRPRRLVLAGMGLEGLAGWARRQDFFRDVIDRFGTIRPGDPAYMAQQFLKTSSVDRDAVRLLLGAMEDTPPQALAGITMPTLVLCGDKDNDNGSADRLAEALPHATRATIPGTHMSSVTLPDLGHALADFLTRD
;
A
#
# COMPACT_ATOMS: atom_id res chain seq x y z
N MET A 1 7.21 -16.87 15.96
CA MET A 1 5.78 -16.49 15.97
C MET A 1 5.15 -17.08 14.72
N THR A 2 4.08 -17.85 14.82
CA THR A 2 3.38 -18.43 13.66
C THR A 2 2.49 -17.36 13.04
N ASN A 3 2.70 -17.05 11.76
CA ASN A 3 1.80 -16.19 10.99
C ASN A 3 0.49 -16.96 10.77
N ALA A 4 -0.61 -16.46 11.31
CA ALA A 4 -1.94 -16.97 10.97
C ALA A 4 -2.44 -16.23 9.74
N THR A 5 -2.83 -16.96 8.70
CA THR A 5 -3.53 -16.39 7.54
C THR A 5 -5.00 -16.80 7.63
N GLU A 6 -5.87 -15.83 7.61
CA GLU A 6 -7.32 -15.96 7.60
C GLU A 6 -7.91 -15.19 6.42
N THR A 7 -9.21 -15.28 6.22
CA THR A 7 -9.92 -14.49 5.21
C THR A 7 -10.99 -13.61 5.85
N PHE A 8 -11.20 -12.43 5.27
CA PHE A 8 -12.32 -11.54 5.61
C PHE A 8 -13.09 -11.18 4.33
N PRO A 9 -14.38 -10.82 4.45
CA PRO A 9 -15.17 -10.38 3.32
C PRO A 9 -14.75 -8.96 2.90
N GLY A 10 -14.39 -8.77 1.61
CA GLY A 10 -14.29 -7.45 1.01
C GLY A 10 -15.63 -6.73 0.98
N PHE A 11 -15.67 -5.51 0.43
CA PHE A 11 -16.89 -4.67 0.38
C PHE A 11 -18.09 -5.34 -0.34
N ASP A 12 -17.80 -6.29 -1.23
CA ASP A 12 -18.77 -7.07 -2.04
C ASP A 12 -18.87 -8.54 -1.59
N GLY A 13 -18.24 -8.90 -0.47
CA GLY A 13 -18.20 -10.26 0.04
C GLY A 13 -17.10 -11.13 -0.55
N ALA A 14 -16.28 -10.64 -1.46
CA ALA A 14 -15.14 -11.38 -2.00
C ALA A 14 -14.16 -11.78 -0.88
N PRO A 15 -13.66 -13.03 -0.83
CA PRO A 15 -12.73 -13.45 0.22
C PRO A 15 -11.35 -12.82 0.00
N LEU A 16 -10.91 -12.01 0.97
CA LEU A 16 -9.60 -11.37 0.97
C LEU A 16 -8.74 -11.96 2.09
N ALA A 17 -7.48 -12.25 1.79
CA ALA A 17 -6.56 -12.82 2.75
C ALA A 17 -6.04 -11.77 3.73
N LEU A 18 -5.90 -12.15 5.00
CA LEU A 18 -5.34 -11.34 6.07
C LEU A 18 -4.29 -12.14 6.81
N THR A 19 -3.06 -11.63 6.85
CA THR A 19 -1.98 -12.16 7.68
C THR A 19 -1.87 -11.33 8.95
N ARG A 20 -1.71 -11.99 10.11
CA ARG A 20 -1.56 -11.33 11.41
C ARG A 20 -0.21 -11.65 12.02
N MET A 21 0.39 -10.67 12.70
CA MET A 21 1.61 -10.85 13.48
C MET A 21 1.64 -9.89 14.68
N GLY A 22 2.03 -10.40 15.85
CA GLY A 22 2.11 -9.62 17.07
C GLY A 22 0.78 -9.40 17.78
N GLU A 23 0.85 -8.69 18.89
CA GLU A 23 -0.27 -8.32 19.74
C GLU A 23 -0.12 -6.86 20.19
N GLY A 24 -1.20 -6.23 20.63
CA GLY A 24 -1.23 -4.85 21.08
C GLY A 24 -2.04 -3.94 20.17
N ARG A 25 -1.58 -2.67 19.96
CA ARG A 25 -2.33 -1.72 19.16
C ARG A 25 -2.38 -2.13 17.69
N PRO A 26 -3.58 -2.17 17.08
CA PRO A 26 -3.72 -2.56 15.69
C PRO A 26 -3.01 -1.57 14.75
N VAL A 27 -2.24 -2.11 13.78
CA VAL A 27 -1.72 -1.37 12.64
C VAL A 27 -2.03 -2.11 11.36
N ILE A 28 -2.76 -1.46 10.46
CA ILE A 28 -3.05 -2.01 9.12
C ILE A 28 -1.90 -1.65 8.20
N LEU A 29 -1.33 -2.66 7.51
CA LEU A 29 -0.18 -2.52 6.62
C LEU A 29 -0.58 -2.90 5.19
N LEU A 30 -0.76 -1.92 4.30
CA LEU A 30 -1.16 -2.08 2.90
C LEU A 30 0.06 -2.12 1.98
N HIS A 31 0.23 -3.20 1.24
CA HIS A 31 1.40 -3.45 0.39
C HIS A 31 1.35 -2.72 -0.98
N GLY A 32 2.45 -2.74 -1.72
CA GLY A 32 2.60 -2.15 -3.05
C GLY A 32 2.03 -3.01 -4.18
N LEU A 33 1.97 -2.41 -5.39
CA LEU A 33 1.53 -3.09 -6.61
C LEU A 33 2.44 -4.28 -6.93
N PHE A 34 1.87 -5.39 -7.41
CA PHE A 34 2.53 -6.66 -7.70
C PHE A 34 3.21 -7.33 -6.49
N SER A 35 2.95 -6.86 -5.28
CA SER A 35 3.48 -7.38 -4.02
C SER A 35 2.44 -8.22 -3.27
N SER A 36 2.70 -8.50 -2.00
CA SER A 36 1.80 -9.15 -1.05
C SER A 36 2.19 -8.76 0.37
N ALA A 37 1.37 -9.13 1.35
CA ALA A 37 1.68 -9.00 2.78
C ALA A 37 3.02 -9.65 3.12
N GLU A 38 3.24 -10.86 2.61
CA GLU A 38 4.49 -11.61 2.81
C GLU A 38 5.70 -10.86 2.26
N VAL A 39 5.63 -10.39 1.00
CA VAL A 39 6.78 -9.76 0.31
C VAL A 39 7.08 -8.39 0.90
N ASN A 40 6.06 -7.59 1.22
CA ASN A 40 6.26 -6.21 1.63
C ASN A 40 6.60 -6.07 3.13
N TRP A 41 6.01 -6.93 3.98
CA TRP A 41 6.02 -6.70 5.41
C TRP A 41 6.68 -7.80 6.23
N VAL A 42 6.54 -9.08 5.81
CA VAL A 42 7.02 -10.23 6.59
C VAL A 42 8.45 -10.59 6.24
N ARG A 43 8.73 -10.77 4.96
CA ARG A 43 10.00 -11.32 4.44
C ARG A 43 11.25 -10.59 4.93
N TYR A 44 11.20 -9.28 5.04
CA TYR A 44 12.34 -8.44 5.43
C TYR A 44 12.24 -7.93 6.87
N GLY A 45 11.31 -8.47 7.65
CA GLY A 45 11.24 -8.28 9.09
C GLY A 45 10.53 -7.03 9.58
N THR A 46 9.93 -6.21 8.70
CA THR A 46 9.20 -5.00 9.11
C THR A 46 8.06 -5.32 10.08
N ALA A 47 7.24 -6.33 9.77
CA ALA A 47 6.15 -6.75 10.66
C ALA A 47 6.67 -7.31 12.00
N ALA A 48 7.76 -8.07 11.98
CA ALA A 48 8.36 -8.60 13.21
C ALA A 48 8.89 -7.49 14.12
N LEU A 49 9.48 -6.44 13.54
CA LEU A 49 9.96 -5.28 14.27
C LEU A 49 8.80 -4.50 14.90
N LEU A 50 7.73 -4.25 14.16
CA LEU A 50 6.51 -3.60 14.67
C LEU A 50 5.83 -4.44 15.76
N ALA A 51 5.74 -5.76 15.58
CA ALA A 51 5.23 -6.68 16.60
C ALA A 51 6.07 -6.62 17.89
N GLY A 52 7.40 -6.56 17.76
CA GLY A 52 8.31 -6.35 18.88
C GLY A 52 8.14 -5.00 19.58
N ALA A 53 7.62 -3.99 18.87
CA ALA A 53 7.32 -2.67 19.40
C ALA A 53 5.89 -2.55 19.99
N GLY A 54 5.14 -3.66 20.10
CA GLY A 54 3.80 -3.71 20.73
C GLY A 54 2.64 -3.44 19.78
N PHE A 55 2.81 -3.75 18.50
CA PHE A 55 1.73 -3.63 17.52
C PHE A 55 1.17 -4.99 17.10
N ALA A 56 -0.15 -5.05 16.93
CA ALA A 56 -0.83 -6.11 16.20
C ALA A 56 -0.86 -5.74 14.71
N CYS A 57 0.07 -6.29 13.94
CA CYS A 57 0.16 -6.05 12.50
C CYS A 57 -0.95 -6.80 11.75
N LEU A 58 -1.79 -6.07 11.04
CA LEU A 58 -2.90 -6.55 10.22
C LEU A 58 -2.53 -6.30 8.75
N MET A 59 -2.15 -7.35 8.04
CA MET A 59 -1.56 -7.29 6.71
C MET A 59 -2.47 -7.98 5.69
N PRO A 60 -3.45 -7.27 5.11
CA PRO A 60 -4.24 -7.86 4.04
C PRO A 60 -3.42 -7.98 2.76
N ASP A 61 -3.64 -9.06 2.00
CA ASP A 61 -3.34 -9.05 0.58
C ASP A 61 -4.43 -8.23 -0.13
N LEU A 62 -4.03 -7.23 -0.88
CA LEU A 62 -4.98 -6.41 -1.63
C LEU A 62 -5.68 -7.25 -2.70
N ARG A 63 -6.93 -6.91 -3.05
CA ARG A 63 -7.67 -7.55 -4.15
C ARG A 63 -6.78 -7.69 -5.39
N ALA A 64 -6.87 -8.81 -6.09
CA ALA A 64 -6.05 -9.23 -7.22
C ALA A 64 -4.57 -9.51 -6.90
N HIS A 65 -4.19 -9.57 -5.61
CA HIS A 65 -2.82 -9.86 -5.18
C HIS A 65 -2.78 -11.00 -4.17
N GLY A 66 -1.63 -11.67 -4.09
CA GLY A 66 -1.34 -12.70 -3.09
C GLY A 66 -2.39 -13.82 -3.06
N ALA A 67 -2.96 -14.07 -1.88
CA ALA A 67 -3.99 -15.08 -1.66
C ALA A 67 -5.41 -14.49 -1.66
N SER A 68 -5.58 -13.20 -1.94
CA SER A 68 -6.89 -12.56 -2.06
C SER A 68 -7.58 -12.86 -3.37
N ALA A 69 -8.92 -12.75 -3.37
CA ALA A 69 -9.73 -12.93 -4.57
C ALA A 69 -9.26 -12.03 -5.73
N ALA A 70 -9.23 -12.61 -6.92
CA ALA A 70 -8.84 -11.95 -8.17
C ALA A 70 -9.94 -12.16 -9.25
N PRO A 71 -11.15 -11.60 -9.06
CA PRO A 71 -12.25 -11.80 -10.01
C PRO A 71 -11.92 -11.18 -11.38
N HIS A 72 -12.40 -11.82 -12.46
CA HIS A 72 -12.24 -11.31 -13.84
C HIS A 72 -13.48 -10.52 -14.31
N ASP A 73 -14.45 -10.30 -13.44
CA ASP A 73 -15.60 -9.46 -13.73
C ASP A 73 -15.25 -7.97 -13.49
N PRO A 74 -15.34 -7.08 -14.50
CA PRO A 74 -15.11 -5.65 -14.33
C PRO A 74 -15.99 -5.01 -13.24
N ALA A 75 -17.19 -5.55 -12.97
CA ALA A 75 -18.08 -5.06 -11.91
C ALA A 75 -17.49 -5.24 -10.49
N ALA A 76 -16.53 -6.16 -10.32
CA ALA A 76 -15.82 -6.35 -9.06
C ALA A 76 -14.74 -5.28 -8.79
N TYR A 77 -14.54 -4.34 -9.73
CA TYR A 77 -13.54 -3.27 -9.63
C TYR A 77 -14.17 -1.87 -9.81
N PRO A 78 -15.10 -1.48 -8.93
CA PRO A 78 -15.60 -0.10 -8.94
C PRO A 78 -14.52 0.88 -8.52
N SER A 79 -14.78 2.18 -8.73
CA SER A 79 -13.92 3.25 -8.20
C SER A 79 -13.65 3.05 -6.71
N ASP A 80 -12.39 3.31 -6.29
CA ASP A 80 -11.92 3.16 -4.92
C ASP A 80 -12.02 1.73 -4.35
N VAL A 81 -12.05 0.70 -5.19
CA VAL A 81 -12.23 -0.69 -4.76
C VAL A 81 -11.32 -1.10 -3.61
N LEU A 82 -10.03 -0.75 -3.65
CA LEU A 82 -9.08 -1.09 -2.57
C LEU A 82 -9.36 -0.33 -1.27
N ALA A 83 -9.79 0.93 -1.37
CA ALA A 83 -10.19 1.71 -0.20
C ALA A 83 -11.46 1.13 0.44
N ARG A 84 -12.43 0.70 -0.37
CA ARG A 84 -13.65 0.01 0.10
C ARG A 84 -13.33 -1.32 0.77
N ASP A 85 -12.37 -2.08 0.24
CA ASP A 85 -11.90 -3.32 0.87
C ASP A 85 -11.20 -3.05 2.22
N ALA A 86 -10.42 -1.96 2.31
CA ALA A 86 -9.81 -1.55 3.58
C ALA A 86 -10.86 -1.08 4.60
N GLU A 87 -11.91 -0.37 4.17
CA GLU A 87 -13.07 -0.02 5.00
C GLU A 87 -13.81 -1.27 5.51
N ALA A 88 -13.99 -2.27 4.63
CA ALA A 88 -14.60 -3.56 5.00
C ALA A 88 -13.75 -4.32 6.03
N LEU A 89 -12.42 -4.29 5.92
CA LEU A 89 -11.52 -4.88 6.93
C LEU A 89 -11.70 -4.22 8.29
N VAL A 90 -11.69 -2.88 8.35
CA VAL A 90 -11.90 -2.11 9.59
C VAL A 90 -13.24 -2.47 10.23
N ALA A 91 -14.31 -2.52 9.44
CA ALA A 91 -15.65 -2.87 9.90
C ALA A 91 -15.72 -4.33 10.37
N HIS A 92 -15.14 -5.28 9.62
CA HIS A 92 -15.11 -6.70 9.96
C HIS A 92 -14.42 -6.98 11.29
N LEU A 93 -13.35 -6.24 11.59
CA LEU A 93 -12.58 -6.39 12.82
C LEU A 93 -13.07 -5.49 13.96
N GLY A 94 -14.05 -4.62 13.72
CA GLY A 94 -14.57 -3.67 14.71
C GLY A 94 -13.49 -2.70 15.22
N LEU A 95 -12.58 -2.25 14.36
CA LEU A 95 -11.47 -1.38 14.76
C LEU A 95 -11.95 0.06 14.93
N GLU A 96 -11.75 0.63 16.12
CA GLU A 96 -12.03 2.05 16.42
C GLU A 96 -10.72 2.85 16.59
N ASP A 97 -9.72 2.27 17.26
CA ASP A 97 -8.39 2.87 17.46
C ASP A 97 -7.32 2.01 16.79
N PHE A 98 -6.79 2.50 15.68
CA PHE A 98 -5.79 1.80 14.87
C PHE A 98 -4.90 2.79 14.11
N ASP A 99 -3.74 2.33 13.71
CA ASP A 99 -2.84 3.05 12.81
C ASP A 99 -2.92 2.46 11.38
N LEU A 100 -2.65 3.30 10.37
CA LEU A 100 -2.71 2.91 8.95
C LEU A 100 -1.40 3.21 8.25
N VAL A 101 -0.79 2.21 7.65
CA VAL A 101 0.45 2.31 6.90
C VAL A 101 0.22 1.78 5.49
N GLY A 102 0.62 2.52 4.49
CA GLY A 102 0.62 2.04 3.11
C GLY A 102 1.97 2.26 2.44
N PHE A 103 2.37 1.33 1.59
CA PHE A 103 3.53 1.45 0.72
C PHE A 103 3.09 1.52 -0.75
N SER A 104 3.52 2.55 -1.50
CA SER A 104 3.23 2.69 -2.94
C SER A 104 1.73 2.62 -3.25
N LEU A 105 1.23 1.56 -3.92
CA LEU A 105 -0.20 1.32 -4.11
C LEU A 105 -0.97 1.33 -2.79
N GLY A 106 -0.41 0.72 -1.75
CA GLY A 106 -0.98 0.75 -0.40
C GLY A 106 -1.06 2.16 0.19
N ALA A 107 -0.07 3.03 -0.06
CA ALA A 107 -0.10 4.43 0.37
C ALA A 107 -1.21 5.21 -0.36
N ARG A 108 -1.37 4.98 -1.67
CA ARG A 108 -2.48 5.53 -2.44
C ARG A 108 -3.82 5.05 -1.87
N THR A 109 -3.95 3.76 -1.61
CA THR A 109 -5.15 3.16 -1.02
C THR A 109 -5.47 3.77 0.35
N ALA A 110 -4.46 3.92 1.22
CA ALA A 110 -4.61 4.53 2.54
C ALA A 110 -5.07 5.99 2.47
N ALA A 111 -4.47 6.80 1.58
CA ALA A 111 -4.89 8.18 1.36
C ALA A 111 -6.35 8.26 0.88
N ARG A 112 -6.75 7.41 -0.08
CA ARG A 112 -8.13 7.35 -0.58
C ARG A 112 -9.11 6.92 0.50
N ALA A 113 -8.78 5.91 1.31
CA ALA A 113 -9.62 5.44 2.42
C ALA A 113 -9.85 6.56 3.46
N VAL A 114 -8.80 7.32 3.80
CA VAL A 114 -8.93 8.47 4.72
C VAL A 114 -9.80 9.59 4.12
N ILE A 115 -9.59 9.94 2.85
CA ILE A 115 -10.42 10.94 2.15
C ILE A 115 -11.90 10.51 2.11
N ARG A 116 -12.17 9.21 1.99
CA ARG A 116 -13.52 8.63 2.03
C ARG A 116 -14.16 8.61 3.42
N GLY A 117 -13.40 8.84 4.48
CA GLY A 117 -13.93 8.93 5.83
C GLY A 117 -13.28 8.03 6.87
N MET A 118 -12.33 7.17 6.52
CA MET A 118 -11.56 6.38 7.49
C MET A 118 -10.76 7.31 8.42
N ARG A 119 -10.69 6.98 9.71
CA ARG A 119 -10.04 7.83 10.73
C ARG A 119 -9.03 7.02 11.55
N PRO A 120 -7.85 6.69 10.97
CA PRO A 120 -6.77 6.12 11.75
C PRO A 120 -6.21 7.15 12.72
N ARG A 121 -5.61 6.69 13.82
CA ARG A 121 -4.90 7.55 14.78
C ARG A 121 -3.68 8.24 14.13
N ARG A 122 -2.92 7.47 13.35
CA ARG A 122 -1.76 7.92 12.56
C ARG A 122 -1.80 7.30 11.18
N LEU A 123 -1.27 8.04 10.22
CA LEU A 123 -1.16 7.61 8.83
C LEU A 123 0.30 7.61 8.39
N VAL A 124 0.73 6.57 7.66
CA VAL A 124 2.02 6.59 6.97
C VAL A 124 1.80 6.37 5.47
N LEU A 125 2.32 7.28 4.67
CA LEU A 125 2.37 7.21 3.21
C LEU A 125 3.82 6.94 2.80
N ALA A 126 4.17 5.66 2.69
CA ALA A 126 5.53 5.23 2.34
C ALA A 126 5.67 4.99 0.83
N GLY A 127 6.84 5.33 0.26
CA GLY A 127 7.11 5.20 -1.17
C GLY A 127 6.13 6.00 -2.03
N MET A 128 5.71 7.19 -1.59
CA MET A 128 4.69 8.00 -2.26
C MET A 128 5.07 9.48 -2.29
N GLY A 129 4.90 10.09 -3.46
CA GLY A 129 4.99 11.51 -3.68
C GLY A 129 3.68 12.08 -4.22
N LEU A 130 3.61 13.40 -4.38
CA LEU A 130 2.39 14.10 -4.80
C LEU A 130 1.89 13.61 -6.17
N GLU A 131 2.79 13.45 -7.13
CA GLU A 131 2.46 13.02 -8.48
C GLU A 131 1.96 11.57 -8.53
N GLY A 132 2.39 10.73 -7.59
CA GLY A 132 1.89 9.36 -7.43
C GLY A 132 0.42 9.31 -6.99
N LEU A 133 -0.07 10.34 -6.31
CA LEU A 133 -1.49 10.47 -5.95
C LEU A 133 -2.28 11.21 -7.03
N ALA A 134 -1.77 12.33 -7.53
CA ALA A 134 -2.49 13.28 -8.40
C ALA A 134 -2.32 13.02 -9.91
N GLY A 135 -1.45 12.09 -10.31
CA GLY A 135 -1.16 11.81 -11.73
C GLY A 135 -1.19 10.32 -12.06
N TRP A 136 -2.21 9.62 -11.58
CA TRP A 136 -2.36 8.18 -11.77
C TRP A 136 -2.45 7.77 -13.25
N ALA A 137 -3.15 8.51 -14.08
CA ALA A 137 -3.38 8.16 -15.49
C ALA A 137 -2.07 7.82 -16.22
N ARG A 138 -1.00 8.62 -16.03
CA ARG A 138 0.33 8.36 -16.64
C ARG A 138 0.96 7.06 -16.12
N ARG A 139 0.82 6.76 -14.84
CA ARG A 139 1.35 5.53 -14.25
C ARG A 139 0.53 4.32 -14.65
N GLN A 140 -0.76 4.47 -14.81
CA GLN A 140 -1.65 3.44 -15.31
C GLN A 140 -1.20 2.92 -16.68
N ASP A 141 -0.91 3.84 -17.61
CA ASP A 141 -0.44 3.47 -18.95
C ASP A 141 0.86 2.68 -18.90
N PHE A 142 1.81 3.10 -18.05
CA PHE A 142 3.06 2.37 -17.84
C PHE A 142 2.82 0.94 -17.33
N PHE A 143 2.01 0.75 -16.29
CA PHE A 143 1.74 -0.58 -15.74
C PHE A 143 0.89 -1.45 -16.67
N ARG A 144 -0.02 -0.85 -17.43
CA ARG A 144 -0.75 -1.57 -18.49
C ARG A 144 0.21 -2.05 -19.58
N ASP A 145 1.16 -1.24 -20.01
CA ASP A 145 2.19 -1.63 -20.97
C ASP A 145 3.02 -2.81 -20.44
N VAL A 146 3.40 -2.81 -19.16
CA VAL A 146 4.09 -3.95 -18.50
C VAL A 146 3.27 -5.24 -18.59
N ILE A 147 1.97 -5.17 -18.35
CA ILE A 147 1.06 -6.33 -18.42
C ILE A 147 0.87 -6.79 -19.86
N ASP A 148 0.58 -5.87 -20.78
CA ASP A 148 0.26 -6.18 -22.18
C ASP A 148 1.47 -6.75 -22.94
N ARG A 149 2.69 -6.29 -22.62
CA ARG A 149 3.95 -6.76 -23.20
C ARG A 149 4.66 -7.83 -22.36
N PHE A 150 3.97 -8.37 -21.35
CA PHE A 150 4.58 -9.35 -20.43
C PHE A 150 5.23 -10.51 -21.18
N GLY A 151 6.48 -10.81 -20.84
CA GLY A 151 7.28 -11.87 -21.47
C GLY A 151 8.09 -11.39 -22.69
N THR A 152 7.79 -10.23 -23.25
CA THR A 152 8.48 -9.68 -24.43
C THR A 152 9.45 -8.53 -24.12
N ILE A 153 9.31 -7.90 -22.95
CA ILE A 153 10.14 -6.77 -22.51
C ILE A 153 11.57 -7.24 -22.28
N ARG A 154 12.56 -6.56 -22.88
CA ARG A 154 13.98 -6.91 -22.85
C ARG A 154 14.79 -6.00 -21.91
N PRO A 155 16.00 -6.43 -21.45
CA PRO A 155 16.91 -5.55 -20.71
C PRO A 155 17.17 -4.23 -21.45
N GLY A 156 17.16 -3.11 -20.72
CA GLY A 156 17.28 -1.75 -21.27
C GLY A 156 15.95 -1.04 -21.50
N ASP A 157 14.83 -1.75 -21.55
CA ASP A 157 13.48 -1.16 -21.55
C ASP A 157 13.14 -0.64 -20.14
N PRO A 158 12.57 0.57 -19.98
CA PRO A 158 12.16 1.11 -18.68
C PRO A 158 11.20 0.18 -17.90
N ALA A 159 10.39 -0.62 -18.59
CA ALA A 159 9.46 -1.56 -18.00
C ALA A 159 10.09 -2.89 -17.56
N TYR A 160 11.40 -3.10 -17.84
CA TYR A 160 12.05 -4.39 -17.61
C TYR A 160 12.02 -4.82 -16.13
N MET A 161 12.38 -3.91 -15.21
CA MET A 161 12.40 -4.23 -13.78
C MET A 161 11.00 -4.51 -13.22
N ALA A 162 9.99 -3.75 -13.67
CA ALA A 162 8.59 -4.00 -13.30
C ALA A 162 8.11 -5.37 -13.79
N GLN A 163 8.49 -5.78 -15.03
CA GLN A 163 8.21 -7.12 -15.52
C GLN A 163 8.91 -8.21 -14.70
N GLN A 164 10.20 -8.00 -14.31
CA GLN A 164 10.90 -8.99 -13.50
C GLN A 164 10.21 -9.16 -12.13
N PHE A 165 9.80 -8.07 -11.51
CA PHE A 165 9.04 -8.13 -10.27
C PHE A 165 7.70 -8.85 -10.44
N LEU A 166 6.94 -8.52 -11.47
CA LEU A 166 5.69 -9.20 -11.80
C LEU A 166 5.88 -10.71 -12.06
N LYS A 167 7.01 -11.13 -12.64
CA LYS A 167 7.34 -12.57 -12.82
C LYS A 167 7.54 -13.33 -11.51
N THR A 168 8.00 -12.66 -10.46
CA THR A 168 8.25 -13.27 -9.15
C THR A 168 7.03 -13.23 -8.23
N SER A 169 5.99 -12.50 -8.62
CA SER A 169 4.74 -12.38 -7.87
C SER A 169 3.69 -13.39 -8.37
N SER A 170 2.82 -13.83 -7.48
CA SER A 170 1.66 -14.70 -7.81
C SER A 170 0.44 -13.85 -8.16
N VAL A 171 0.63 -12.79 -8.96
CA VAL A 171 -0.42 -11.84 -9.31
C VAL A 171 -1.18 -12.31 -10.55
N ASP A 172 -2.51 -12.30 -10.49
CA ASP A 172 -3.38 -12.49 -11.65
C ASP A 172 -3.37 -11.22 -12.50
N ARG A 173 -2.80 -11.32 -13.71
CA ARG A 173 -2.56 -10.17 -14.58
C ARG A 173 -3.84 -9.59 -15.16
N ASP A 174 -4.84 -10.42 -15.44
CA ASP A 174 -6.13 -9.97 -15.98
C ASP A 174 -6.91 -9.22 -14.91
N ALA A 175 -6.93 -9.74 -13.69
CA ALA A 175 -7.53 -9.09 -12.53
C ALA A 175 -6.85 -7.76 -12.17
N VAL A 176 -5.50 -7.72 -12.15
CA VAL A 176 -4.77 -6.47 -11.90
C VAL A 176 -4.97 -5.46 -13.03
N ARG A 177 -5.10 -5.89 -14.28
CA ARG A 177 -5.43 -4.99 -15.38
C ARG A 177 -6.77 -4.28 -15.16
N LEU A 178 -7.78 -5.00 -14.66
CA LEU A 178 -9.07 -4.41 -14.27
C LEU A 178 -8.92 -3.45 -13.09
N LEU A 179 -8.17 -3.86 -12.06
CA LEU A 179 -7.87 -3.01 -10.90
C LEU A 179 -7.21 -1.69 -11.30
N LEU A 180 -6.17 -1.73 -12.16
CA LEU A 180 -5.51 -0.52 -12.65
C LEU A 180 -6.49 0.43 -13.36
N GLY A 181 -7.48 -0.13 -14.07
CA GLY A 181 -8.54 0.62 -14.75
C GLY A 181 -9.52 1.32 -13.82
N ALA A 182 -9.68 0.81 -12.61
CA ALA A 182 -10.61 1.34 -11.60
C ALA A 182 -10.01 2.42 -10.70
N MET A 183 -8.71 2.70 -10.83
CA MET A 183 -8.02 3.67 -9.98
C MET A 183 -8.13 5.07 -10.58
N GLU A 184 -8.39 6.05 -9.71
CA GLU A 184 -8.60 7.46 -10.08
C GLU A 184 -7.54 8.37 -9.47
N ASP A 185 -7.30 9.53 -10.07
CA ASP A 185 -6.48 10.58 -9.50
C ASP A 185 -7.05 11.07 -8.16
N THR A 186 -6.15 11.40 -7.25
CA THR A 186 -6.50 12.09 -6.00
C THR A 186 -6.23 13.57 -6.21
N PRO A 187 -7.28 14.42 -6.32
CA PRO A 187 -7.07 15.86 -6.45
C PRO A 187 -6.28 16.40 -5.25
N PRO A 188 -5.25 17.26 -5.46
CA PRO A 188 -4.47 17.80 -4.35
C PRO A 188 -5.33 18.47 -3.26
N GLN A 189 -6.44 19.08 -3.63
CA GLN A 189 -7.37 19.72 -2.68
C GLN A 189 -8.01 18.71 -1.72
N ALA A 190 -8.18 17.45 -2.12
CA ALA A 190 -8.73 16.41 -1.26
C ALA A 190 -7.78 16.00 -0.13
N LEU A 191 -6.46 16.28 -0.27
CA LEU A 191 -5.46 16.01 0.77
C LEU A 191 -5.68 16.82 2.04
N ALA A 192 -6.37 17.97 1.97
CA ALA A 192 -6.78 18.76 3.13
C ALA A 192 -7.69 17.98 4.11
N GLY A 193 -8.36 16.92 3.64
CA GLY A 193 -9.15 16.02 4.49
C GLY A 193 -8.33 15.03 5.32
N ILE A 194 -7.03 14.92 5.08
CA ILE A 194 -6.11 14.07 5.85
C ILE A 194 -5.58 14.87 7.04
N THR A 195 -6.30 14.82 8.15
CA THR A 195 -6.07 15.70 9.31
C THR A 195 -5.37 15.03 10.49
N MET A 196 -5.16 13.71 10.44
CA MET A 196 -4.38 13.01 11.46
C MET A 196 -2.87 13.21 11.28
N PRO A 197 -2.04 13.03 12.34
CA PRO A 197 -0.59 12.98 12.18
C PRO A 197 -0.17 12.03 11.08
N THR A 198 0.56 12.54 10.07
CA THR A 198 0.93 11.79 8.88
C THR A 198 2.45 11.79 8.69
N LEU A 199 3.02 10.62 8.39
CA LEU A 199 4.41 10.49 7.97
C LEU A 199 4.45 10.24 6.46
N VAL A 200 5.18 11.08 5.72
CA VAL A 200 5.59 10.81 4.33
C VAL A 200 7.01 10.23 4.37
N LEU A 201 7.16 8.96 4.00
CA LEU A 201 8.41 8.20 4.14
C LEU A 201 8.87 7.65 2.79
N CYS A 202 10.05 8.06 2.31
CA CYS A 202 10.58 7.57 1.04
C CYS A 202 12.07 7.23 1.15
N GLY A 203 12.53 6.34 0.26
CA GLY A 203 13.95 6.12 0.04
C GLY A 203 14.66 7.39 -0.48
N ASP A 204 15.94 7.56 -0.15
CA ASP A 204 16.76 8.69 -0.59
C ASP A 204 16.97 8.73 -2.11
N LYS A 205 16.71 7.59 -2.78
CA LYS A 205 16.78 7.41 -4.24
C LYS A 205 15.43 7.02 -4.85
N ASP A 206 14.32 7.18 -4.10
CA ASP A 206 12.97 6.87 -4.56
C ASP A 206 12.35 8.10 -5.23
N ASN A 207 12.33 8.09 -6.55
CA ASN A 207 11.68 9.13 -7.36
C ASN A 207 10.48 8.58 -8.17
N ASP A 208 10.06 7.33 -7.92
CA ASP A 208 9.08 6.63 -8.75
C ASP A 208 7.68 7.26 -8.70
N ASN A 209 7.30 7.80 -7.54
CA ASN A 209 5.99 8.39 -7.30
C ASN A 209 6.02 9.93 -7.19
N GLY A 210 7.10 10.56 -7.65
CA GLY A 210 7.26 12.01 -7.63
C GLY A 210 7.75 12.54 -6.28
N SER A 211 7.48 13.81 -6.00
CA SER A 211 8.06 14.52 -4.85
C SER A 211 7.35 14.20 -3.54
N ALA A 212 8.04 13.54 -2.63
CA ALA A 212 7.61 13.31 -1.26
C ALA A 212 7.56 14.62 -0.44
N ASP A 213 8.45 15.58 -0.73
CA ASP A 213 8.45 16.88 -0.05
C ASP A 213 7.18 17.66 -0.40
N ARG A 214 6.81 17.73 -1.69
CA ARG A 214 5.55 18.35 -2.12
C ARG A 214 4.31 17.66 -1.56
N LEU A 215 4.36 16.34 -1.38
CA LEU A 215 3.26 15.64 -0.72
C LEU A 215 3.16 16.04 0.75
N ALA A 216 4.27 16.10 1.47
CA ALA A 216 4.28 16.52 2.86
C ALA A 216 3.80 17.97 3.03
N GLU A 217 4.19 18.88 2.13
CA GLU A 217 3.72 20.28 2.11
C GLU A 217 2.21 20.41 1.84
N ALA A 218 1.64 19.50 1.05
CA ALA A 218 0.22 19.49 0.70
C ALA A 218 -0.68 18.93 1.81
N LEU A 219 -0.12 18.27 2.82
CA LEU A 219 -0.84 17.65 3.93
C LEU A 219 -0.85 18.55 5.17
N PRO A 220 -1.98 18.72 5.88
CA PRO A 220 -2.09 19.64 7.02
C PRO A 220 -1.14 19.33 8.18
N HIS A 221 -0.91 18.06 8.49
CA HIS A 221 -0.16 17.61 9.67
C HIS A 221 0.85 16.51 9.31
N ALA A 222 1.65 16.76 8.26
CA ALA A 222 2.66 15.81 7.83
C ALA A 222 4.07 16.14 8.34
N THR A 223 4.81 15.09 8.62
CA THR A 223 6.27 15.12 8.74
C THR A 223 6.88 14.31 7.60
N ARG A 224 8.09 14.70 7.18
CA ARG A 224 8.86 14.03 6.14
C ARG A 224 10.02 13.28 6.77
N ALA A 225 10.22 12.01 6.39
CA ALA A 225 11.41 11.26 6.71
C ALA A 225 11.99 10.56 5.47
N THR A 226 13.29 10.33 5.49
CA THR A 226 14.02 9.64 4.42
C THR A 226 14.75 8.44 5.00
N ILE A 227 14.70 7.33 4.28
CA ILE A 227 15.45 6.10 4.59
C ILE A 227 16.37 5.76 3.40
N PRO A 228 17.39 4.92 3.56
CA PRO A 228 18.22 4.50 2.43
C PRO A 228 17.41 3.72 1.37
N GLY A 229 17.80 3.87 0.10
CA GLY A 229 17.36 3.01 -0.99
C GLY A 229 16.44 3.65 -2.04
N THR A 230 16.17 2.86 -3.09
CA THR A 230 15.21 3.16 -4.15
C THR A 230 13.81 2.72 -3.73
N HIS A 231 12.81 2.93 -4.59
CA HIS A 231 11.45 2.45 -4.39
C HIS A 231 11.40 0.96 -4.01
N MET A 232 12.12 0.13 -4.76
CA MET A 232 12.13 -1.32 -4.54
C MET A 232 13.05 -1.77 -3.41
N SER A 233 14.20 -1.12 -3.21
CA SER A 233 15.16 -1.58 -2.21
C SER A 233 14.87 -1.08 -0.79
N SER A 234 14.17 0.03 -0.62
CA SER A 234 13.83 0.58 0.70
C SER A 234 12.99 -0.38 1.56
N VAL A 235 12.13 -1.20 0.93
CA VAL A 235 11.32 -2.22 1.64
C VAL A 235 12.14 -3.42 2.11
N THR A 236 13.34 -3.61 1.59
CA THR A 236 14.22 -4.75 1.95
C THR A 236 15.17 -4.43 3.09
N LEU A 237 15.17 -3.18 3.57
CA LEU A 237 16.07 -2.68 4.61
C LEU A 237 15.31 -2.54 5.94
N PRO A 238 15.98 -2.77 7.08
CA PRO A 238 15.37 -2.63 8.40
C PRO A 238 14.98 -1.19 8.72
N ASP A 239 15.56 -0.21 8.02
CA ASP A 239 15.30 1.21 8.20
C ASP A 239 13.81 1.56 8.01
N LEU A 240 13.10 0.86 7.11
CA LEU A 240 11.66 1.02 6.96
C LEU A 240 10.93 0.70 8.26
N GLY A 241 11.19 -0.48 8.83
CA GLY A 241 10.56 -0.92 10.07
C GLY A 241 10.89 0.00 11.25
N HIS A 242 12.13 0.45 11.38
CA HIS A 242 12.54 1.38 12.44
C HIS A 242 11.84 2.74 12.31
N ALA A 243 11.82 3.33 11.11
CA ALA A 243 11.14 4.61 10.89
C ALA A 243 9.62 4.53 11.16
N LEU A 244 8.98 3.41 10.81
CA LEU A 244 7.58 3.15 11.14
C LEU A 244 7.37 3.05 12.66
N ALA A 245 8.17 2.23 13.36
CA ALA A 245 8.05 2.07 14.80
C ALA A 245 8.27 3.41 15.54
N ASP A 246 9.30 4.16 15.16
CA ASP A 246 9.60 5.47 15.73
C ASP A 246 8.45 6.46 15.59
N PHE A 247 7.77 6.47 14.44
CA PHE A 247 6.63 7.36 14.22
C PHE A 247 5.37 6.91 14.95
N LEU A 248 5.07 5.61 14.91
CA LEU A 248 3.84 5.05 15.46
C LEU A 248 3.82 4.99 16.99
N THR A 249 5.00 4.95 17.65
CA THR A 249 5.12 4.94 19.13
C THR A 249 5.14 6.33 19.76
N ARG A 250 5.21 7.41 18.98
CA ARG A 250 5.14 8.79 19.54
C ARG A 250 3.80 9.01 20.25
N ASP A 251 3.82 9.79 21.31
CA ASP A 251 2.62 10.23 22.04
C ASP A 251 1.78 11.25 21.27
#